data_e99a38451f5d82e76acab1571d7f38c3
#
_entry.id   e99a38451f5d82e76acab1571d7f38c3
#
_cell.length_a   1.000
_cell.length_b   1.000
_cell.length_c   1.000
_cell.angle_alpha   90.00
_cell.angle_beta   90.00
_cell.angle_gamma   90.00
#
_symmetry.space_group_name_H-M   'P 1'
#
loop_
_entity.id
_entity.type
_entity.pdbx_description
1 polymer ?
#
loop_
_entity_poly.entity_id
_entity_poly.type
_entity_poly.pdbx_seq_one_letter_code
_entity_poly.pdbx_strand_id
1 'polypeptide(L)'
;MKSAILTRACQYAIGLSVCLTSIAHAAEPQNYYDSVDTANASALKQSLHDIIDDHQRFPYTSSATDTWDILEAADQDPNNSNNVISIYKNISYAKVGGGNNNYNREHSWPKSYGFPKDGASNYPYTDAHHLFIADSSYNSSRSNKPYANCASDCTEKVTDFTNTRGGGAGEHNLTKGSGHTGTWQTWIGRKGDVARALMYLAVRYEGGVHGVTGVSEPDLILTDDRNLIASSKTGANVSIAYMGLKSVLIQWHKDDPVDDYERRHNDAVHAQQGNRNPFVDRPEYAACIFEDVCSGTGVTPPTGNNSDIWINEIHYDNNSSDVNEAVELAGAAGVNLSGWQLVAYNGTNGAAYKTVALQGVIPNQSNGFGTLNFAFSGLQNGSADGVALIDSNNQVRQFLSYEGQLTATDGPANGVTSTDIGVSETSNTQAGFSLQLSGTGNKYSDFNWQSAATSTAGNKNNNQTFSSGVEQNVFENSTVTAIPDNANVVSNIDVQRSG
;
A
#
# COMPACT_ATOMS: atom_id res chain seq x y z
N MET A 1 45.70 66.41 13.88
CA MET A 1 44.46 66.02 13.14
C MET A 1 44.67 64.61 12.61
N LYS A 2 44.13 63.59 13.27
CA LYS A 2 44.21 62.19 12.84
C LYS A 2 42.80 61.75 12.52
N SER A 3 42.55 61.44 11.23
CA SER A 3 41.32 60.95 10.72
C SER A 3 41.27 59.43 10.93
N ALA A 4 40.22 58.92 11.58
CA ALA A 4 39.98 57.49 11.78
C ALA A 4 39.05 57.00 10.66
N ILE A 5 39.52 56.03 9.91
CA ILE A 5 38.70 55.29 8.89
C ILE A 5 38.06 54.11 9.57
N LEU A 6 36.73 54.12 9.65
CA LEU A 6 35.95 52.96 10.08
C LEU A 6 35.73 52.01 8.88
N THR A 7 36.34 50.87 8.96
CA THR A 7 36.08 49.76 8.00
C THR A 7 34.85 48.94 8.48
N ARG A 8 33.74 49.00 7.78
CA ARG A 8 32.57 48.09 7.96
C ARG A 8 32.87 46.77 7.28
N ALA A 9 32.99 45.71 8.04
CA ALA A 9 32.95 44.33 7.50
C ALA A 9 31.52 43.92 7.19
N CYS A 10 31.24 43.65 5.92
CA CYS A 10 29.97 43.10 5.47
C CYS A 10 30.07 41.57 5.53
N GLN A 11 29.41 40.92 6.49
CA GLN A 11 29.28 39.47 6.55
C GLN A 11 28.19 39.05 5.58
N TYR A 12 28.56 38.37 4.48
CA TYR A 12 27.64 37.68 3.62
C TYR A 12 27.29 36.31 4.28
N ALA A 13 26.08 36.16 4.78
CA ALA A 13 25.51 34.86 5.08
C ALA A 13 25.09 34.19 3.78
N ILE A 14 25.82 33.16 3.33
CA ILE A 14 25.42 32.29 2.24
C ILE A 14 24.39 31.30 2.82
N GLY A 15 23.12 31.58 2.62
CA GLY A 15 22.05 30.63 2.90
C GLY A 15 22.12 29.49 1.87
N LEU A 16 22.53 28.32 2.31
CA LEU A 16 22.45 27.09 1.52
C LEU A 16 20.96 26.71 1.43
N SER A 17 20.29 27.13 0.35
CA SER A 17 18.95 26.68 0.03
C SER A 17 19.07 25.24 -0.50
N VAL A 18 18.78 24.26 0.37
CA VAL A 18 18.60 22.87 -0.06
C VAL A 18 17.27 22.82 -0.81
N CYS A 19 17.34 22.86 -2.12
CA CYS A 19 16.21 22.62 -2.98
C CYS A 19 15.88 21.11 -2.89
N LEU A 20 14.96 20.71 -2.01
CA LEU A 20 14.36 19.39 -2.02
C LEU A 20 13.50 19.32 -3.29
N THR A 21 14.07 18.79 -4.36
CA THR A 21 13.29 18.39 -5.52
C THR A 21 12.44 17.20 -5.10
N SER A 22 11.18 17.42 -4.80
CA SER A 22 10.19 16.34 -4.78
C SER A 22 10.21 15.70 -6.18
N ILE A 23 10.58 14.42 -6.25
CA ILE A 23 10.44 13.64 -7.47
C ILE A 23 8.93 13.48 -7.65
N ALA A 24 8.35 14.27 -8.55
CA ALA A 24 6.97 14.06 -8.97
C ALA A 24 6.91 12.70 -9.66
N HIS A 25 6.20 11.73 -9.11
CA HIS A 25 5.82 10.52 -9.84
C HIS A 25 4.97 10.93 -11.04
N ALA A 26 5.17 10.29 -12.17
CA ALA A 26 4.25 10.44 -13.27
C ALA A 26 2.91 9.87 -12.79
N ALA A 27 1.89 10.72 -12.71
CA ALA A 27 0.53 10.23 -12.46
C ALA A 27 0.14 9.29 -13.60
N GLU A 28 -0.73 8.30 -13.30
CA GLU A 28 -1.32 7.50 -14.37
C GLU A 28 -1.85 8.40 -15.48
N PRO A 29 -1.78 7.99 -16.76
CA PRO A 29 -2.34 8.80 -17.85
C PRO A 29 -3.82 9.09 -17.59
N GLN A 30 -4.23 10.33 -17.88
CA GLN A 30 -5.63 10.72 -17.74
C GLN A 30 -6.51 9.73 -18.52
N ASN A 31 -7.58 9.24 -17.89
CA ASN A 31 -8.55 8.32 -18.47
C ASN A 31 -8.03 6.89 -18.75
N TYR A 32 -6.87 6.49 -18.21
CA TYR A 32 -6.29 5.17 -18.47
C TYR A 32 -7.20 4.04 -18.01
N TYR A 33 -7.92 4.21 -16.91
CA TYR A 33 -8.82 3.21 -16.32
C TYR A 33 -10.32 3.54 -16.49
N ASP A 34 -10.71 4.47 -17.37
CA ASP A 34 -12.11 4.90 -17.52
C ASP A 34 -13.06 3.78 -17.98
N SER A 35 -12.53 2.77 -18.68
CA SER A 35 -13.32 1.64 -19.19
C SER A 35 -13.41 0.44 -18.22
N VAL A 36 -12.87 0.59 -17.00
CA VAL A 36 -12.88 -0.49 -16.00
C VAL A 36 -14.31 -0.78 -15.54
N ASP A 37 -14.71 -2.05 -15.60
CA ASP A 37 -15.98 -2.55 -15.08
C ASP A 37 -15.76 -3.23 -13.72
N THR A 38 -16.22 -2.61 -12.65
CA THR A 38 -16.10 -3.10 -11.27
C THR A 38 -17.32 -3.90 -10.79
N ALA A 39 -18.25 -4.28 -11.67
CA ALA A 39 -19.50 -4.93 -11.30
C ALA A 39 -19.30 -6.28 -10.56
N ASN A 40 -18.26 -7.02 -10.89
CA ASN A 40 -17.85 -8.27 -10.24
C ASN A 40 -16.42 -8.64 -10.62
N ALA A 41 -15.85 -9.66 -9.98
CA ALA A 41 -14.48 -10.10 -10.21
C ALA A 41 -14.15 -10.43 -11.67
N SER A 42 -15.07 -11.10 -12.38
CA SER A 42 -14.87 -11.47 -13.78
C SER A 42 -14.90 -10.25 -14.70
N ALA A 43 -15.85 -9.35 -14.51
CA ALA A 43 -15.97 -8.11 -15.29
C ALA A 43 -14.74 -7.20 -15.06
N LEU A 44 -14.31 -7.06 -13.80
CA LEU A 44 -13.12 -6.30 -13.45
C LEU A 44 -11.88 -6.91 -14.09
N LYS A 45 -11.68 -8.21 -13.94
CA LYS A 45 -10.52 -8.91 -14.52
C LYS A 45 -10.47 -8.74 -16.05
N GLN A 46 -11.60 -8.94 -16.73
CA GLN A 46 -11.69 -8.80 -18.18
C GLN A 46 -11.41 -7.34 -18.63
N SER A 47 -12.06 -6.36 -18.02
CA SER A 47 -11.85 -4.96 -18.40
C SER A 47 -10.44 -4.46 -18.12
N LEU A 48 -9.80 -4.95 -17.08
CA LEU A 48 -8.37 -4.67 -16.84
C LEU A 48 -7.49 -5.37 -17.87
N HIS A 49 -7.77 -6.63 -18.21
CA HIS A 49 -7.07 -7.33 -19.28
C HIS A 49 -7.11 -6.52 -20.58
N ASP A 50 -8.31 -6.08 -21.00
CA ASP A 50 -8.53 -5.30 -22.23
C ASP A 50 -7.75 -3.96 -22.25
N ILE A 51 -7.43 -3.39 -21.06
CA ILE A 51 -6.66 -2.15 -20.94
C ILE A 51 -5.16 -2.40 -20.99
N ILE A 52 -4.68 -3.47 -20.36
CA ILE A 52 -3.24 -3.75 -20.21
C ILE A 52 -2.71 -4.77 -21.21
N ASP A 53 -3.58 -5.31 -22.02
CA ASP A 53 -3.22 -6.18 -23.13
C ASP A 53 -2.39 -5.44 -24.19
N ASP A 54 -1.97 -6.10 -25.23
CA ASP A 54 -1.34 -5.52 -26.41
C ASP A 54 -0.13 -4.59 -26.19
N HIS A 55 0.59 -4.77 -25.05
CA HIS A 55 1.77 -3.96 -24.76
C HIS A 55 2.90 -4.17 -25.78
N GLN A 56 3.74 -3.16 -25.97
CA GLN A 56 4.91 -3.25 -26.82
C GLN A 56 5.94 -4.20 -26.21
N ARG A 57 6.27 -5.29 -26.93
CA ARG A 57 7.33 -6.21 -26.54
C ARG A 57 8.72 -5.67 -26.89
N PHE A 58 9.63 -5.70 -25.95
CA PHE A 58 11.05 -5.46 -26.16
C PHE A 58 11.84 -6.78 -26.17
N PRO A 59 12.98 -6.86 -26.90
CA PRO A 59 13.82 -8.04 -26.85
C PRO A 59 14.43 -8.24 -25.46
N TYR A 60 14.73 -9.49 -25.10
CA TYR A 60 15.38 -9.76 -23.82
C TYR A 60 16.79 -9.18 -23.78
N THR A 61 17.59 -9.33 -24.84
CA THR A 61 18.89 -8.72 -25.00
C THR A 61 19.09 -8.28 -26.46
N SER A 62 19.51 -7.03 -26.66
CA SER A 62 19.70 -6.42 -27.98
C SER A 62 20.79 -5.36 -27.90
N SER A 63 21.22 -4.86 -29.07
CA SER A 63 22.03 -3.65 -29.18
C SER A 63 21.18 -2.36 -29.32
N ALA A 64 19.87 -2.51 -29.51
CA ALA A 64 18.88 -1.44 -29.40
C ALA A 64 18.21 -1.54 -28.01
N THR A 65 17.20 -0.72 -27.73
CA THR A 65 16.45 -0.78 -26.47
C THR A 65 15.98 -2.22 -26.18
N ASP A 66 16.31 -2.70 -25.02
CA ASP A 66 15.95 -4.03 -24.52
C ASP A 66 15.50 -3.99 -23.05
N THR A 67 15.26 -5.17 -22.46
CA THR A 67 14.80 -5.20 -21.07
C THR A 67 15.85 -4.75 -20.05
N TRP A 68 17.16 -4.66 -20.40
CA TRP A 68 18.15 -4.07 -19.52
C TRP A 68 17.95 -2.56 -19.39
N ASP A 69 17.75 -1.88 -20.53
CA ASP A 69 17.53 -0.42 -20.53
C ASP A 69 16.28 -0.06 -19.72
N ILE A 70 15.22 -0.86 -19.87
CA ILE A 70 13.98 -0.68 -19.13
C ILE A 70 14.21 -0.86 -17.62
N LEU A 71 14.87 -1.94 -17.22
CA LEU A 71 15.09 -2.25 -15.81
C LEU A 71 16.12 -1.32 -15.15
N GLU A 72 17.11 -0.83 -15.87
CA GLU A 72 18.05 0.18 -15.35
C GLU A 72 17.34 1.52 -15.07
N ALA A 73 16.23 1.80 -15.73
CA ALA A 73 15.36 2.93 -15.40
C ALA A 73 14.36 2.59 -14.29
N ALA A 74 13.72 1.42 -14.37
CA ALA A 74 12.67 0.99 -13.45
C ALA A 74 13.18 0.75 -12.02
N ASP A 75 14.32 0.08 -11.90
CA ASP A 75 14.96 -0.26 -10.62
C ASP A 75 16.06 0.74 -10.22
N GLN A 76 16.04 1.96 -10.79
CA GLN A 76 17.02 2.98 -10.47
C GLN A 76 17.03 3.32 -8.98
N ASP A 77 18.24 3.46 -8.41
CA ASP A 77 18.43 3.96 -7.06
C ASP A 77 18.01 5.43 -6.97
N PRO A 78 16.98 5.78 -6.17
CA PRO A 78 16.50 7.15 -6.05
C PRO A 78 17.56 8.12 -5.49
N ASN A 79 18.55 7.61 -4.76
CA ASN A 79 19.63 8.40 -4.16
C ASN A 79 20.91 8.43 -5.02
N ASN A 80 20.98 7.59 -6.08
CA ASN A 80 22.09 7.59 -7.02
C ASN A 80 21.63 7.12 -8.41
N SER A 81 21.33 8.03 -9.31
CA SER A 81 20.81 7.71 -10.65
C SER A 81 21.77 6.87 -11.53
N ASN A 82 23.03 6.74 -11.15
CA ASN A 82 23.99 5.85 -11.82
C ASN A 82 23.92 4.40 -11.32
N ASN A 83 23.05 4.11 -10.36
CA ASN A 83 22.92 2.80 -9.74
C ASN A 83 21.50 2.23 -9.92
N VAL A 84 21.39 0.93 -9.70
CA VAL A 84 20.13 0.17 -9.59
C VAL A 84 20.04 -0.49 -8.22
N ILE A 85 18.83 -0.68 -7.71
CA ILE A 85 18.55 -1.40 -6.46
C ILE A 85 18.15 -2.84 -6.78
N SER A 86 18.81 -3.80 -6.16
CA SER A 86 18.47 -5.22 -6.29
C SER A 86 17.29 -5.61 -5.41
N ILE A 87 16.26 -6.26 -5.97
CA ILE A 87 14.98 -6.55 -5.30
C ILE A 87 15.13 -7.39 -4.01
N TYR A 88 15.92 -8.44 -4.01
CA TYR A 88 16.02 -9.35 -2.86
C TYR A 88 17.08 -8.93 -1.83
N LYS A 89 18.22 -8.44 -2.29
CA LYS A 89 19.32 -8.08 -1.40
C LYS A 89 19.25 -6.64 -0.91
N ASN A 90 18.49 -5.81 -1.59
CA ASN A 90 18.37 -4.36 -1.32
C ASN A 90 19.71 -3.62 -1.42
N ILE A 91 20.64 -4.10 -2.23
CA ILE A 91 21.93 -3.46 -2.46
C ILE A 91 21.89 -2.57 -3.70
N SER A 92 22.61 -1.45 -3.63
CA SER A 92 22.78 -0.51 -4.75
C SER A 92 24.02 -0.87 -5.57
N TYR A 93 23.84 -1.19 -6.85
CA TYR A 93 24.90 -1.53 -7.80
C TYR A 93 25.01 -0.48 -8.89
N ALA A 94 26.23 -0.16 -9.33
CA ALA A 94 26.44 0.68 -10.51
C ALA A 94 25.81 0.05 -11.77
N LYS A 95 25.11 0.87 -12.57
CA LYS A 95 24.62 0.48 -13.90
C LYS A 95 25.78 0.18 -14.85
N VAL A 96 25.64 -0.87 -15.64
CA VAL A 96 26.67 -1.29 -16.60
C VAL A 96 26.11 -1.60 -17.99
N GLY A 97 24.83 -1.28 -18.23
CA GLY A 97 24.17 -1.52 -19.51
C GLY A 97 23.95 -2.98 -19.83
N GLY A 98 23.83 -3.84 -18.79
CA GLY A 98 23.61 -5.27 -18.98
C GLY A 98 23.94 -6.12 -17.76
N GLY A 99 23.82 -7.45 -17.91
CA GLY A 99 24.15 -8.39 -16.86
C GLY A 99 25.66 -8.46 -16.58
N ASN A 100 25.99 -8.74 -15.33
CA ASN A 100 27.36 -8.86 -14.86
C ASN A 100 27.47 -9.90 -13.73
N ASN A 101 28.63 -9.98 -13.08
CA ASN A 101 28.82 -10.94 -11.97
C ASN A 101 28.06 -10.57 -10.71
N ASN A 102 27.64 -9.30 -10.53
CA ASN A 102 26.95 -8.83 -9.35
C ASN A 102 25.44 -9.03 -9.47
N TYR A 103 24.85 -8.69 -10.61
CA TYR A 103 23.40 -8.76 -10.80
C TYR A 103 22.99 -9.29 -12.18
N ASN A 104 21.76 -9.81 -12.23
CA ASN A 104 21.08 -10.26 -13.42
C ASN A 104 19.59 -9.92 -13.34
N ARG A 105 18.80 -10.35 -14.35
CA ARG A 105 17.35 -10.16 -14.37
C ARG A 105 16.66 -11.32 -13.69
N GLU A 106 15.85 -10.99 -12.71
CA GLU A 106 14.93 -11.91 -12.05
C GLU A 106 13.58 -11.93 -12.78
N HIS A 107 13.09 -13.13 -13.04
CA HIS A 107 11.69 -13.37 -13.41
C HIS A 107 10.92 -13.70 -12.14
N SER A 108 10.10 -12.77 -11.60
CA SER A 108 9.32 -13.03 -10.38
C SER A 108 8.37 -14.21 -10.57
N TRP A 109 7.74 -14.37 -11.71
CA TRP A 109 7.20 -15.63 -12.19
C TRP A 109 8.33 -16.40 -12.88
N PRO A 110 8.89 -17.49 -12.29
CA PRO A 110 10.02 -18.16 -12.91
C PRO A 110 9.65 -18.67 -14.30
N LYS A 111 10.37 -18.21 -15.30
CA LYS A 111 10.10 -18.56 -16.71
C LYS A 111 10.04 -20.07 -16.96
N SER A 112 10.72 -20.89 -16.14
CA SER A 112 10.66 -22.34 -16.24
C SER A 112 9.28 -22.95 -16.00
N TYR A 113 8.34 -22.16 -15.45
CA TYR A 113 6.95 -22.55 -15.28
C TYR A 113 6.09 -21.81 -16.29
N GLY A 114 6.08 -22.34 -17.53
CA GLY A 114 5.16 -21.94 -18.59
C GLY A 114 5.78 -21.34 -19.84
N PHE A 115 6.89 -20.57 -19.75
CA PHE A 115 7.45 -19.82 -20.89
C PHE A 115 8.98 -19.78 -20.94
N PRO A 116 9.69 -20.96 -20.89
CA PRO A 116 11.15 -21.00 -20.75
C PRO A 116 11.93 -20.55 -21.98
N LYS A 117 11.31 -20.47 -23.16
CA LYS A 117 12.01 -20.17 -24.42
C LYS A 117 11.81 -18.71 -24.81
N ASP A 118 12.91 -17.95 -24.86
CA ASP A 118 12.88 -16.62 -25.45
C ASP A 118 12.48 -16.68 -26.93
N GLY A 119 11.80 -15.67 -27.43
CA GLY A 119 11.37 -15.56 -28.81
C GLY A 119 10.37 -14.44 -29.02
N ALA A 120 10.23 -13.98 -30.27
CA ALA A 120 9.37 -12.86 -30.63
C ALA A 120 7.88 -13.10 -30.29
N SER A 121 7.47 -14.36 -30.17
CA SER A 121 6.11 -14.76 -29.81
C SER A 121 5.91 -15.05 -28.31
N ASN A 122 6.93 -14.88 -27.47
CA ASN A 122 6.82 -15.14 -26.04
C ASN A 122 6.84 -13.83 -25.27
N TYR A 123 5.70 -13.21 -25.16
CA TYR A 123 5.49 -11.92 -24.51
C TYR A 123 5.83 -11.96 -23.01
N PRO A 124 5.36 -12.94 -22.19
CA PRO A 124 5.66 -12.96 -20.76
C PRO A 124 7.14 -13.11 -20.44
N TYR A 125 7.95 -13.64 -21.37
CA TYR A 125 9.38 -13.78 -21.15
C TYR A 125 10.13 -12.44 -20.99
N THR A 126 9.62 -11.37 -21.60
CA THR A 126 10.27 -10.06 -21.63
C THR A 126 9.43 -8.94 -21.04
N ASP A 127 8.30 -9.27 -20.45
CA ASP A 127 7.43 -8.29 -19.80
C ASP A 127 8.09 -7.71 -18.55
N ALA A 128 8.41 -6.43 -18.59
CA ALA A 128 9.20 -5.78 -17.55
C ALA A 128 8.43 -5.58 -16.24
N HIS A 129 7.08 -5.68 -16.23
CA HIS A 129 6.30 -5.59 -14.99
C HIS A 129 6.53 -6.76 -14.01
N HIS A 130 7.19 -7.82 -14.45
CA HIS A 130 7.59 -8.93 -13.57
C HIS A 130 9.09 -9.24 -13.61
N LEU A 131 9.85 -8.43 -14.32
CA LEU A 131 11.31 -8.49 -14.32
C LEU A 131 11.90 -7.48 -13.34
N PHE A 132 12.94 -7.86 -12.63
CA PHE A 132 13.62 -7.01 -11.67
C PHE A 132 15.14 -7.20 -11.74
N ILE A 133 15.88 -6.17 -11.39
CA ILE A 133 17.32 -6.33 -11.10
C ILE A 133 17.48 -7.13 -9.80
N ALA A 134 18.21 -8.22 -9.84
CA ALA A 134 18.47 -9.05 -8.68
C ALA A 134 19.96 -9.38 -8.54
N ASP A 135 20.47 -9.38 -7.30
CA ASP A 135 21.79 -9.94 -6.99
C ASP A 135 21.89 -11.37 -7.53
N SER A 136 22.95 -11.67 -8.30
CA SER A 136 23.09 -12.96 -9.01
C SER A 136 23.08 -14.16 -8.07
N SER A 137 23.61 -14.02 -6.84
CA SER A 137 23.63 -15.10 -5.84
C SER A 137 22.26 -15.28 -5.18
N TYR A 138 21.48 -14.20 -5.02
CA TYR A 138 20.13 -14.25 -4.48
C TYR A 138 19.16 -14.79 -5.51
N ASN A 139 19.25 -14.38 -6.77
CA ASN A 139 18.48 -14.95 -7.86
C ASN A 139 18.75 -16.47 -7.99
N SER A 140 20.03 -16.88 -7.95
CA SER A 140 20.39 -18.30 -7.92
C SER A 140 19.82 -19.04 -6.71
N SER A 141 19.80 -18.40 -5.54
CA SER A 141 19.22 -18.99 -4.31
C SER A 141 17.71 -19.09 -4.39
N ARG A 142 17.03 -18.08 -4.95
CA ARG A 142 15.60 -18.12 -5.23
C ARG A 142 15.27 -19.18 -6.26
N SER A 143 16.06 -19.26 -7.34
CA SER A 143 15.87 -20.24 -8.41
C SER A 143 14.44 -20.19 -8.98
N ASN A 144 13.70 -21.30 -8.93
CA ASN A 144 12.31 -21.37 -9.36
C ASN A 144 11.35 -21.77 -8.23
N LYS A 145 11.68 -21.44 -6.98
CA LYS A 145 10.82 -21.71 -5.84
C LYS A 145 9.59 -20.79 -5.88
N PRO A 146 8.40 -21.30 -5.57
CA PRO A 146 7.23 -20.45 -5.32
C PRO A 146 7.46 -19.48 -4.16
N TYR A 147 6.79 -18.33 -4.20
CA TYR A 147 6.70 -17.44 -3.06
C TYR A 147 5.78 -18.05 -2.01
N ALA A 148 6.30 -18.17 -0.80
CA ALA A 148 5.58 -18.76 0.32
C ALA A 148 6.19 -18.31 1.64
N ASN A 149 5.41 -18.31 2.72
CA ASN A 149 5.93 -18.07 4.07
C ASN A 149 6.77 -19.28 4.50
N CYS A 150 7.90 -19.02 5.13
CA CYS A 150 8.83 -20.05 5.60
C CYS A 150 8.64 -20.24 7.11
N ALA A 151 8.06 -21.37 7.51
CA ALA A 151 7.63 -21.59 8.89
C ALA A 151 8.77 -22.07 9.82
N SER A 152 9.69 -22.94 9.34
CA SER A 152 10.77 -23.51 10.15
C SER A 152 11.93 -23.98 9.31
N ASP A 153 13.12 -24.09 9.89
CA ASP A 153 14.34 -24.59 9.27
C ASP A 153 14.72 -23.85 7.97
N CYS A 154 14.48 -22.56 7.96
CA CYS A 154 14.73 -21.70 6.81
C CYS A 154 16.15 -21.15 6.87
N THR A 155 16.81 -21.12 5.72
CA THR A 155 18.06 -20.39 5.56
C THR A 155 17.76 -18.92 5.34
N GLU A 156 18.33 -18.07 6.17
CA GLU A 156 18.24 -16.63 6.03
C GLU A 156 19.13 -16.11 4.92
N LYS A 157 18.65 -15.14 4.18
CA LYS A 157 19.38 -14.37 3.17
C LYS A 157 19.26 -12.89 3.54
N VAL A 158 20.33 -12.34 4.08
CA VAL A 158 20.37 -11.00 4.63
C VAL A 158 20.11 -9.94 3.56
N THR A 159 19.48 -8.84 3.93
CA THR A 159 19.38 -7.64 3.10
C THR A 159 20.43 -6.63 3.52
N ASP A 160 20.89 -5.82 2.59
CA ASP A 160 21.73 -4.66 2.90
C ASP A 160 20.85 -3.48 3.34
N PHE A 161 21.36 -2.66 4.24
CA PHE A 161 20.70 -1.41 4.60
C PHE A 161 20.97 -0.36 3.52
N THR A 162 19.96 -0.06 2.72
CA THR A 162 20.06 0.90 1.60
C THR A 162 18.82 1.79 1.60
N ASN A 163 19.02 3.10 1.44
CA ASN A 163 17.94 4.08 1.39
C ASN A 163 16.97 3.98 2.60
N THR A 164 17.52 3.85 3.80
CA THR A 164 16.79 3.73 5.07
C THR A 164 15.96 2.45 5.24
N ARG A 165 16.14 1.43 4.40
CA ARG A 165 15.39 0.16 4.42
C ARG A 165 16.33 -1.06 4.39
N GLY A 166 15.85 -2.19 4.89
CA GLY A 166 16.61 -3.45 4.95
C GLY A 166 17.70 -3.46 6.02
N GLY A 167 18.39 -4.58 6.14
CA GLY A 167 19.50 -4.78 7.09
C GLY A 167 19.08 -5.02 8.55
N GLY A 168 17.83 -4.79 8.88
CA GLY A 168 17.29 -4.98 10.24
C GLY A 168 16.93 -6.43 10.57
N ALA A 169 16.82 -6.74 11.85
CA ALA A 169 16.31 -8.04 12.30
C ALA A 169 14.87 -8.23 11.82
N GLY A 170 14.60 -9.37 11.15
CA GLY A 170 13.28 -9.66 10.54
C GLY A 170 13.08 -9.09 9.13
N GLU A 171 14.00 -8.28 8.63
CA GLU A 171 13.96 -7.69 7.29
C GLU A 171 14.78 -8.51 6.26
N HIS A 172 14.85 -9.82 6.43
CA HIS A 172 15.64 -10.70 5.58
C HIS A 172 14.77 -11.67 4.80
N ASN A 173 15.27 -12.12 3.64
CA ASN A 173 14.61 -13.18 2.92
C ASN A 173 14.85 -14.51 3.62
N LEU A 174 13.89 -15.42 3.50
CA LEU A 174 14.00 -16.78 4.02
C LEU A 174 13.83 -17.79 2.89
N THR A 175 14.60 -18.86 2.90
CA THR A 175 14.50 -19.87 1.84
C THR A 175 14.67 -21.29 2.37
N LYS A 176 13.95 -22.24 1.75
CA LYS A 176 14.04 -23.67 2.05
C LYS A 176 13.78 -24.51 0.80
N GLY A 177 14.41 -25.66 0.71
CA GLY A 177 14.14 -26.65 -0.35
C GLY A 177 14.46 -26.17 -1.76
N SER A 178 13.87 -26.80 -2.77
CA SER A 178 14.10 -26.53 -4.18
C SER A 178 12.87 -26.81 -5.05
N GLY A 179 12.83 -26.24 -6.27
CA GLY A 179 11.74 -26.43 -7.22
C GLY A 179 10.39 -26.03 -6.68
N HIS A 180 9.33 -26.68 -7.14
CA HIS A 180 7.92 -26.36 -6.78
C HIS A 180 7.60 -26.66 -5.30
N THR A 181 8.34 -27.55 -4.64
CA THR A 181 8.19 -27.84 -3.22
C THR A 181 8.98 -26.90 -2.32
N GLY A 182 9.95 -26.17 -2.88
CA GLY A 182 10.72 -25.17 -2.15
C GLY A 182 9.92 -23.92 -1.80
N THR A 183 10.56 -23.06 -1.02
CA THR A 183 9.97 -21.81 -0.54
C THR A 183 10.98 -20.69 -0.67
N TRP A 184 10.52 -19.57 -1.16
CA TRP A 184 11.19 -18.28 -1.05
C TRP A 184 10.24 -17.31 -0.40
N GLN A 185 10.58 -16.85 0.79
CA GLN A 185 9.92 -15.74 1.45
C GLN A 185 10.74 -14.49 1.22
N THR A 186 10.19 -13.55 0.48
CA THR A 186 10.81 -12.24 0.25
C THR A 186 10.78 -11.42 1.55
N TRP A 187 11.78 -10.60 1.76
CA TRP A 187 11.81 -9.67 2.91
C TRP A 187 10.64 -8.69 2.87
N ILE A 188 10.26 -8.17 4.03
CA ILE A 188 8.98 -7.44 4.22
C ILE A 188 8.81 -6.30 3.21
N GLY A 189 9.85 -5.54 2.90
CA GLY A 189 9.73 -4.38 2.03
C GLY A 189 9.73 -4.67 0.53
N ARG A 190 9.55 -5.93 0.12
CA ARG A 190 9.38 -6.36 -1.29
C ARG A 190 8.35 -7.48 -1.45
N LYS A 191 7.61 -7.79 -0.39
CA LYS A 191 6.53 -8.78 -0.46
C LYS A 191 5.43 -8.34 -1.41
N GLY A 192 5.00 -7.11 -1.27
CA GLY A 192 3.98 -6.51 -2.12
C GLY A 192 4.41 -6.42 -3.58
N ASP A 193 5.65 -5.99 -3.85
CA ASP A 193 6.20 -5.86 -5.19
C ASP A 193 6.07 -7.17 -5.99
N VAL A 194 6.55 -8.27 -5.42
CA VAL A 194 6.48 -9.57 -6.11
C VAL A 194 5.04 -10.11 -6.19
N ALA A 195 4.20 -9.80 -5.20
CA ALA A 195 2.80 -10.21 -5.22
C ALA A 195 2.04 -9.52 -6.36
N ARG A 196 2.16 -8.19 -6.45
CA ARG A 196 1.50 -7.39 -7.49
C ARG A 196 2.05 -7.67 -8.89
N ALA A 197 3.33 -8.02 -9.02
CA ALA A 197 3.91 -8.48 -10.27
C ALA A 197 3.31 -9.79 -10.76
N LEU A 198 3.06 -10.77 -9.86
CA LEU A 198 2.41 -12.02 -10.23
C LEU A 198 0.90 -11.86 -10.46
N MET A 199 0.23 -11.00 -9.70
CA MET A 199 -1.18 -10.63 -9.92
C MET A 199 -1.36 -9.97 -11.28
N TYR A 200 -0.46 -9.05 -11.67
CA TYR A 200 -0.45 -8.46 -12.99
C TYR A 200 -0.37 -9.52 -14.09
N LEU A 201 0.57 -10.45 -14.01
CA LEU A 201 0.69 -11.51 -15.00
C LEU A 201 -0.57 -12.36 -15.14
N ALA A 202 -1.26 -12.64 -14.02
CA ALA A 202 -2.50 -13.42 -14.01
C ALA A 202 -3.71 -12.68 -14.58
N VAL A 203 -3.60 -11.38 -14.83
CA VAL A 203 -4.63 -10.56 -15.50
C VAL A 203 -4.19 -10.21 -16.92
N ARG A 204 -2.90 -9.89 -17.12
CA ARG A 204 -2.37 -9.56 -18.44
C ARG A 204 -2.41 -10.75 -19.40
N TYR A 205 -2.20 -11.95 -18.89
CA TYR A 205 -2.11 -13.17 -19.69
C TYR A 205 -3.25 -14.13 -19.32
N GLU A 206 -4.39 -13.97 -20.02
CA GLU A 206 -5.59 -14.81 -19.89
C GLU A 206 -5.81 -15.72 -21.11
N GLY A 207 -4.74 -16.06 -21.82
CA GLY A 207 -4.82 -16.78 -23.08
C GLY A 207 -5.20 -15.85 -24.25
N GLY A 208 -5.75 -16.43 -25.30
CA GLY A 208 -6.14 -15.65 -26.48
C GLY A 208 -4.99 -15.31 -27.43
N VAL A 209 -5.04 -14.14 -28.02
CA VAL A 209 -4.06 -13.64 -28.98
C VAL A 209 -3.81 -12.16 -28.75
N HIS A 210 -2.58 -11.73 -28.88
CA HIS A 210 -2.20 -10.33 -28.86
C HIS A 210 -2.86 -9.58 -30.03
N GLY A 211 -3.67 -8.58 -29.77
CA GLY A 211 -4.56 -7.94 -30.75
C GLY A 211 -3.84 -7.23 -31.88
N VAL A 212 -2.60 -6.72 -31.63
CA VAL A 212 -1.80 -6.06 -32.66
C VAL A 212 -1.02 -7.04 -33.52
N THR A 213 -0.46 -8.12 -32.93
CA THR A 213 0.46 -9.02 -33.64
C THR A 213 -0.18 -10.36 -34.02
N GLY A 214 -1.32 -10.73 -33.43
CA GLY A 214 -2.00 -12.01 -33.63
C GLY A 214 -1.24 -13.21 -33.03
N VAL A 215 -0.24 -12.98 -32.18
CA VAL A 215 0.52 -14.02 -31.49
C VAL A 215 -0.33 -14.62 -30.38
N SER A 216 -0.38 -15.97 -30.30
CA SER A 216 -1.06 -16.64 -29.19
C SER A 216 -0.34 -16.42 -27.88
N GLU A 217 -1.09 -16.08 -26.83
CA GLU A 217 -0.58 -15.83 -25.49
C GLU A 217 -1.02 -16.92 -24.52
N PRO A 218 -0.22 -17.21 -23.47
CA PRO A 218 -0.59 -18.20 -22.46
C PRO A 218 -1.65 -17.66 -21.50
N ASP A 219 -2.39 -18.56 -20.86
CA ASP A 219 -3.15 -18.27 -19.65
C ASP A 219 -2.31 -18.56 -18.42
N LEU A 220 -2.03 -17.52 -17.61
CA LEU A 220 -1.18 -17.59 -16.42
C LEU A 220 -2.04 -17.49 -15.15
N ILE A 221 -2.12 -18.59 -14.40
CA ILE A 221 -3.08 -18.76 -13.31
C ILE A 221 -2.36 -18.82 -11.96
N LEU A 222 -2.80 -18.02 -11.00
CA LEU A 222 -2.33 -18.13 -9.61
C LEU A 222 -3.05 -19.26 -8.87
N THR A 223 -2.27 -20.10 -8.15
CA THR A 223 -2.78 -21.27 -7.44
C THR A 223 -2.05 -21.50 -6.12
N ASP A 224 -2.70 -22.19 -5.19
CA ASP A 224 -2.07 -22.75 -3.99
C ASP A 224 -1.67 -24.23 -4.17
N ASP A 225 -2.08 -24.87 -5.28
CA ASP A 225 -1.73 -26.27 -5.57
C ASP A 225 -0.32 -26.37 -6.20
N ARG A 226 0.63 -26.84 -5.40
CA ARG A 226 2.02 -27.06 -5.84
C ARG A 226 2.18 -28.13 -6.95
N ASN A 227 1.21 -29.05 -7.10
CA ASN A 227 1.21 -30.03 -8.20
C ASN A 227 0.87 -29.37 -9.54
N LEU A 228 -0.09 -28.43 -9.55
CA LEU A 228 -0.36 -27.61 -10.72
C LEU A 228 0.86 -26.76 -11.10
N ILE A 229 1.54 -26.15 -10.11
CA ILE A 229 2.81 -25.44 -10.37
C ILE A 229 3.83 -26.39 -11.00
N ALA A 230 4.01 -27.60 -10.44
CA ALA A 230 4.94 -28.58 -10.98
C ALA A 230 4.62 -28.97 -12.44
N SER A 231 3.35 -29.12 -12.79
CA SER A 231 2.89 -29.49 -14.13
C SER A 231 3.27 -28.44 -15.20
N SER A 232 3.43 -27.18 -14.79
CA SER A 232 3.82 -26.07 -15.68
C SER A 232 5.30 -26.14 -16.12
N LYS A 233 6.12 -26.97 -15.49
CA LYS A 233 7.57 -27.11 -15.79
C LYS A 233 7.80 -28.15 -16.88
N THR A 234 7.39 -27.89 -18.10
CA THR A 234 7.49 -28.82 -19.24
C THR A 234 8.79 -28.70 -20.03
N GLY A 235 9.55 -27.61 -19.88
CA GLY A 235 10.71 -27.27 -20.70
C GLY A 235 10.36 -26.64 -22.05
N ALA A 236 9.07 -26.46 -22.35
CA ALA A 236 8.54 -25.77 -23.52
C ALA A 236 7.59 -24.64 -23.09
N ASN A 237 7.34 -23.69 -23.99
CA ASN A 237 6.25 -22.71 -23.79
C ASN A 237 4.92 -23.45 -23.88
N VAL A 238 4.02 -23.17 -22.95
CA VAL A 238 2.71 -23.82 -22.83
C VAL A 238 1.59 -22.80 -22.89
N SER A 239 0.39 -23.26 -23.24
CA SER A 239 -0.79 -22.40 -23.32
C SER A 239 -1.44 -22.10 -21.96
N ILE A 240 -1.17 -22.93 -20.94
CA ILE A 240 -1.65 -22.71 -19.56
C ILE A 240 -0.51 -22.99 -18.60
N ALA A 241 -0.28 -22.10 -17.67
CA ALA A 241 0.74 -22.28 -16.62
C ALA A 241 0.27 -21.75 -15.27
N TYR A 242 0.82 -22.35 -14.20
CA TYR A 242 0.44 -22.08 -12.82
C TYR A 242 1.64 -21.64 -12.00
N MET A 243 1.39 -20.68 -11.09
CA MET A 243 2.37 -20.19 -10.12
C MET A 243 1.67 -19.74 -8.82
N GLY A 244 2.45 -19.46 -7.79
CA GLY A 244 1.90 -18.99 -6.51
C GLY A 244 2.96 -18.89 -5.41
N LEU A 245 2.49 -19.02 -4.15
CA LEU A 245 1.17 -19.46 -3.68
C LEU A 245 0.16 -18.29 -3.66
N LYS A 246 -1.01 -18.47 -4.26
CA LYS A 246 -2.03 -17.43 -4.40
C LYS A 246 -2.41 -16.81 -3.06
N SER A 247 -2.75 -17.61 -2.05
CA SER A 247 -3.15 -17.13 -0.73
C SER A 247 -2.05 -16.32 -0.04
N VAL A 248 -0.78 -16.72 -0.21
CA VAL A 248 0.37 -16.02 0.34
C VAL A 248 0.59 -14.69 -0.37
N LEU A 249 0.48 -14.65 -1.71
CA LEU A 249 0.62 -13.42 -2.48
C LEU A 249 -0.46 -12.39 -2.12
N ILE A 250 -1.70 -12.85 -1.93
CA ILE A 250 -2.79 -11.98 -1.47
C ILE A 250 -2.46 -11.37 -0.10
N GLN A 251 -1.96 -12.18 0.84
CA GLN A 251 -1.57 -11.68 2.15
C GLN A 251 -0.39 -10.71 2.05
N TRP A 252 0.62 -11.02 1.24
CA TRP A 252 1.78 -10.15 1.05
C TRP A 252 1.44 -8.81 0.39
N HIS A 253 0.47 -8.81 -0.52
CA HIS A 253 -0.07 -7.57 -1.09
C HIS A 253 -0.68 -6.66 -0.01
N LYS A 254 -1.34 -7.25 1.01
CA LYS A 254 -1.90 -6.50 2.15
C LYS A 254 -0.84 -6.07 3.16
N ASP A 255 0.17 -6.93 3.41
CA ASP A 255 1.23 -6.69 4.39
C ASP A 255 2.23 -5.62 3.95
N ASP A 256 2.42 -5.44 2.64
CA ASP A 256 3.39 -4.53 2.02
C ASP A 256 2.68 -3.65 0.97
N PRO A 257 2.09 -2.53 1.41
CA PRO A 257 1.42 -1.58 0.52
C PRO A 257 2.34 -0.98 -0.53
N VAL A 258 1.76 -0.50 -1.63
CA VAL A 258 2.49 0.11 -2.74
C VAL A 258 3.37 1.27 -2.26
N ASP A 259 4.64 1.19 -2.56
CA ASP A 259 5.63 2.20 -2.24
C ASP A 259 6.13 2.99 -3.48
N ASP A 260 7.01 3.95 -3.24
CA ASP A 260 7.56 4.79 -4.30
C ASP A 260 8.49 4.02 -5.26
N TYR A 261 9.08 2.91 -4.84
CA TYR A 261 9.88 2.07 -5.72
C TYR A 261 8.97 1.41 -6.78
N GLU A 262 7.86 0.83 -6.38
CA GLU A 262 6.90 0.22 -7.30
C GLU A 262 6.26 1.23 -8.24
N ARG A 263 5.92 2.44 -7.75
CA ARG A 263 5.38 3.51 -8.60
C ARG A 263 6.38 3.90 -9.67
N ARG A 264 7.66 4.10 -9.32
CA ARG A 264 8.72 4.40 -10.29
C ARG A 264 8.93 3.28 -11.29
N HIS A 265 8.93 2.02 -10.81
CA HIS A 265 9.03 0.84 -11.66
C HIS A 265 7.88 0.82 -12.68
N ASN A 266 6.65 0.97 -12.22
CA ASN A 266 5.45 1.01 -13.06
C ASN A 266 5.50 2.14 -14.10
N ASP A 267 5.93 3.34 -13.71
CA ASP A 267 6.08 4.49 -14.60
C ASP A 267 7.15 4.26 -15.67
N ALA A 268 8.30 3.72 -15.30
CA ALA A 268 9.40 3.48 -16.22
C ALA A 268 9.06 2.35 -17.23
N VAL A 269 8.39 1.30 -16.78
CA VAL A 269 7.90 0.24 -17.66
C VAL A 269 6.83 0.78 -18.61
N HIS A 270 5.85 1.53 -18.10
CA HIS A 270 4.83 2.16 -18.92
C HIS A 270 5.42 3.07 -20.01
N ALA A 271 6.43 3.85 -19.69
CA ALA A 271 7.08 4.74 -20.66
C ALA A 271 7.66 4.00 -21.89
N GLN A 272 7.93 2.71 -21.76
CA GLN A 272 8.47 1.86 -22.82
C GLN A 272 7.41 0.89 -23.38
N GLN A 273 6.78 0.08 -22.52
CA GLN A 273 5.83 -0.96 -22.94
C GLN A 273 4.44 -0.43 -23.27
N GLY A 274 4.06 0.74 -22.74
CA GLY A 274 2.77 1.39 -22.98
C GLY A 274 1.64 0.94 -22.08
N ASN A 275 1.85 -0.11 -21.26
CA ASN A 275 0.87 -0.59 -20.29
C ASN A 275 1.34 -0.37 -18.84
N ARG A 276 0.41 -0.47 -17.89
CA ARG A 276 0.67 -0.27 -16.45
C ARG A 276 0.27 -1.50 -15.65
N ASN A 277 0.88 -1.67 -14.50
CA ASN A 277 0.42 -2.66 -13.52
C ASN A 277 -0.75 -2.06 -12.71
N PRO A 278 -2.00 -2.55 -12.92
CA PRO A 278 -3.16 -2.00 -12.25
C PRO A 278 -3.14 -2.21 -10.72
N PHE A 279 -2.41 -3.20 -10.22
CA PHE A 279 -2.31 -3.45 -8.78
C PHE A 279 -1.31 -2.52 -8.07
N VAL A 280 -0.51 -1.76 -8.82
CA VAL A 280 0.29 -0.64 -8.32
C VAL A 280 -0.54 0.65 -8.32
N ASP A 281 -1.32 0.89 -9.36
CA ASP A 281 -2.13 2.11 -9.49
C ASP A 281 -3.42 2.04 -8.67
N ARG A 282 -4.04 0.84 -8.61
CA ARG A 282 -5.34 0.52 -7.98
C ARG A 282 -5.23 -0.77 -7.16
N PRO A 283 -4.47 -0.76 -6.05
CA PRO A 283 -4.22 -1.96 -5.25
C PRO A 283 -5.51 -2.63 -4.75
N GLU A 284 -6.57 -1.86 -4.57
CA GLU A 284 -7.89 -2.35 -4.15
C GLU A 284 -8.53 -3.36 -5.12
N TYR A 285 -8.14 -3.38 -6.38
CA TYR A 285 -8.65 -4.34 -7.36
C TYR A 285 -8.25 -5.78 -7.06
N ALA A 286 -7.16 -5.98 -6.32
CA ALA A 286 -6.68 -7.30 -5.95
C ALA A 286 -7.72 -8.10 -5.13
N ALA A 287 -8.39 -7.46 -4.17
CA ALA A 287 -9.40 -8.11 -3.34
C ALA A 287 -10.60 -8.57 -4.17
N CYS A 288 -11.05 -7.77 -5.14
CA CYS A 288 -12.15 -8.16 -6.01
C CYS A 288 -11.76 -9.36 -6.89
N ILE A 289 -10.63 -9.31 -7.58
CA ILE A 289 -10.25 -10.35 -8.56
C ILE A 289 -9.84 -11.65 -7.90
N PHE A 290 -9.11 -11.59 -6.79
CA PHE A 290 -8.46 -12.78 -6.21
C PHE A 290 -9.16 -13.35 -4.98
N GLU A 291 -10.05 -12.58 -4.34
CA GLU A 291 -10.81 -12.99 -3.15
C GLU A 291 -12.33 -12.94 -3.36
N ASP A 292 -12.79 -12.51 -4.54
CA ASP A 292 -14.21 -12.30 -4.87
C ASP A 292 -14.89 -11.27 -3.94
N VAL A 293 -14.10 -10.35 -3.39
CA VAL A 293 -14.56 -9.25 -2.54
C VAL A 293 -14.61 -7.99 -3.40
N CYS A 294 -15.61 -7.91 -4.26
CA CYS A 294 -15.86 -6.72 -5.08
C CYS A 294 -16.77 -5.77 -4.31
N SER A 295 -16.33 -4.53 -4.17
CA SER A 295 -17.20 -3.46 -3.71
C SER A 295 -18.24 -3.20 -4.80
N GLY A 296 -19.38 -3.90 -4.73
CA GLY A 296 -20.42 -3.86 -5.73
C GLY A 296 -21.07 -2.48 -5.84
N THR A 297 -21.23 -2.04 -7.09
CA THR A 297 -22.09 -0.98 -7.59
C THR A 297 -21.87 0.44 -7.05
N GLY A 298 -21.11 1.23 -7.80
CA GLY A 298 -21.23 2.70 -7.77
C GLY A 298 -20.52 3.41 -6.62
N VAL A 299 -19.59 2.75 -6.00
CA VAL A 299 -18.56 3.43 -5.21
C VAL A 299 -17.35 3.56 -6.12
N THR A 300 -17.10 4.78 -6.61
CA THR A 300 -15.73 5.22 -6.89
C THR A 300 -14.84 4.50 -5.89
N PRO A 301 -13.65 3.89 -6.31
CA PRO A 301 -12.66 3.46 -5.33
C PRO A 301 -12.61 4.58 -4.30
N PRO A 302 -12.44 4.31 -3.03
CA PRO A 302 -12.09 5.39 -2.17
C PRO A 302 -10.79 5.95 -2.76
N THR A 303 -10.90 6.91 -3.65
CA THR A 303 -10.03 8.07 -3.58
C THR A 303 -10.17 8.37 -2.13
N GLY A 304 -9.18 7.89 -1.33
CA GLY A 304 -9.28 7.97 0.11
C GLY A 304 -9.84 9.34 0.37
N ASN A 305 -11.17 9.37 0.52
CA ASN A 305 -11.79 10.61 0.85
C ASN A 305 -11.13 10.90 2.16
N ASN A 306 -10.22 11.87 2.14
CA ASN A 306 -9.59 12.42 3.34
C ASN A 306 -10.64 12.70 4.46
N SER A 307 -11.92 12.46 4.20
CA SER A 307 -13.05 12.66 5.09
C SER A 307 -13.26 11.58 6.15
N ASP A 308 -12.66 10.38 6.00
CA ASP A 308 -12.96 9.24 6.87
C ASP A 308 -11.81 8.88 7.83
N ILE A 309 -10.90 9.83 8.08
CA ILE A 309 -9.86 9.73 9.11
C ILE A 309 -10.24 10.67 10.25
N TRP A 310 -10.20 10.16 11.48
CA TRP A 310 -10.55 10.94 12.66
C TRP A 310 -9.61 10.63 13.83
N ILE A 311 -9.55 11.57 14.78
CA ILE A 311 -8.86 11.39 16.06
C ILE A 311 -9.70 10.43 16.91
N ASN A 312 -9.09 9.34 17.35
CA ASN A 312 -9.75 8.19 17.97
C ASN A 312 -9.46 8.01 19.46
N GLU A 313 -8.24 8.35 19.88
CA GLU A 313 -7.75 8.29 21.25
C GLU A 313 -6.81 9.45 21.50
N ILE A 314 -6.88 10.09 22.69
CA ILE A 314 -6.01 11.20 23.09
C ILE A 314 -5.53 10.96 24.53
N HIS A 315 -4.23 11.15 24.76
CA HIS A 315 -3.64 11.20 26.08
C HIS A 315 -2.75 12.46 26.19
N TYR A 316 -3.05 13.35 27.17
CA TYR A 316 -2.36 14.62 27.32
C TYR A 316 -1.98 14.98 28.78
N ASP A 317 -2.61 14.34 29.80
CA ASP A 317 -2.35 14.64 31.22
C ASP A 317 -2.49 13.38 32.08
N ASN A 318 -1.57 13.19 33.01
CA ASN A 318 -1.63 12.12 34.00
C ASN A 318 -1.02 12.54 35.35
N ASN A 319 -1.21 11.71 36.37
CA ASN A 319 -0.64 11.94 37.66
C ASN A 319 0.90 11.97 37.62
N SER A 320 1.50 12.91 38.33
CA SER A 320 2.94 13.18 38.35
C SER A 320 3.42 13.90 37.08
N SER A 321 4.53 13.48 36.48
CA SER A 321 5.01 14.01 35.19
C SER A 321 4.26 13.33 34.06
N ASP A 322 3.83 14.11 33.06
CA ASP A 322 3.15 13.59 31.88
C ASP A 322 4.08 12.68 31.09
N VAL A 323 3.61 11.49 30.76
CA VAL A 323 4.37 10.46 30.06
C VAL A 323 3.49 9.77 29.02
N ASN A 324 4.10 9.41 27.88
CA ASN A 324 3.44 8.69 26.78
C ASN A 324 2.29 9.45 26.13
N GLU A 325 2.32 10.78 26.16
CA GLU A 325 1.33 11.62 25.48
C GLU A 325 1.28 11.25 23.99
N ALA A 326 0.07 11.08 23.49
CA ALA A 326 -0.16 10.55 22.14
C ALA A 326 -1.54 10.95 21.60
N VAL A 327 -1.65 10.92 20.28
CA VAL A 327 -2.91 11.01 19.55
C VAL A 327 -2.99 9.83 18.60
N GLU A 328 -4.06 9.06 18.71
CA GLU A 328 -4.35 7.97 17.79
C GLU A 328 -5.39 8.41 16.75
N LEU A 329 -5.17 7.98 15.53
CA LEU A 329 -6.13 8.14 14.44
C LEU A 329 -6.79 6.81 14.12
N ALA A 330 -8.07 6.86 13.77
CA ALA A 330 -8.78 5.75 13.17
C ALA A 330 -9.29 6.12 11.78
N GLY A 331 -9.54 5.10 10.96
CA GLY A 331 -10.10 5.30 9.63
C GLY A 331 -10.14 4.01 8.81
N ALA A 332 -10.49 4.16 7.54
CA ALA A 332 -10.50 3.06 6.60
C ALA A 332 -9.09 2.46 6.44
N ALA A 333 -9.01 1.14 6.47
CA ALA A 333 -7.76 0.41 6.24
C ALA A 333 -7.21 0.73 4.84
N GLY A 334 -5.89 0.81 4.73
CA GLY A 334 -5.21 1.14 3.49
C GLY A 334 -4.98 2.63 3.25
N VAL A 335 -5.57 3.54 4.04
CA VAL A 335 -5.29 4.97 3.90
C VAL A 335 -3.88 5.28 4.37
N ASN A 336 -3.11 5.90 3.47
CA ASN A 336 -1.74 6.35 3.74
C ASN A 336 -1.76 7.76 4.34
N LEU A 337 -1.16 7.93 5.52
CA LEU A 337 -1.08 9.20 6.24
C LEU A 337 0.15 10.04 5.89
N SER A 338 0.96 9.63 4.91
CA SER A 338 2.10 10.43 4.45
C SER A 338 1.65 11.80 3.96
N GLY A 339 2.31 12.85 4.46
CA GLY A 339 1.94 14.24 4.18
C GLY A 339 0.83 14.82 5.06
N TRP A 340 0.19 13.99 5.88
CA TRP A 340 -0.72 14.46 6.92
C TRP A 340 0.05 14.95 8.14
N GLN A 341 -0.60 15.74 9.00
CA GLN A 341 0.00 16.24 10.23
C GLN A 341 -1.02 16.45 11.33
N LEU A 342 -0.58 16.30 12.57
CA LEU A 342 -1.30 16.78 13.76
C LEU A 342 -0.65 18.09 14.20
N VAL A 343 -1.48 19.11 14.46
CA VAL A 343 -1.02 20.43 14.93
C VAL A 343 -1.69 20.75 16.24
N ALA A 344 -0.90 20.98 17.30
CA ALA A 344 -1.41 21.34 18.61
C ALA A 344 -1.51 22.87 18.75
N TYR A 345 -2.59 23.34 19.38
CA TYR A 345 -2.97 24.74 19.56
C TYR A 345 -3.19 25.07 21.04
N ASN A 346 -2.62 26.19 21.47
CA ASN A 346 -2.72 26.69 22.84
C ASN A 346 -4.05 27.45 23.02
N GLY A 347 -4.87 27.04 23.96
CA GLY A 347 -6.18 27.63 24.24
C GLY A 347 -6.13 29.08 24.74
N THR A 348 -5.01 29.49 25.38
CA THR A 348 -4.87 30.85 25.90
C THR A 348 -4.80 31.91 24.80
N ASN A 349 -4.20 31.59 23.65
CA ASN A 349 -3.95 32.55 22.57
C ASN A 349 -4.33 32.05 21.17
N GLY A 350 -4.73 30.80 21.03
CA GLY A 350 -5.08 30.17 19.75
C GLY A 350 -3.89 29.87 18.84
N ALA A 351 -2.65 30.05 19.29
CA ALA A 351 -1.45 29.85 18.46
C ALA A 351 -1.06 28.37 18.38
N ALA A 352 -0.63 27.95 17.19
CA ALA A 352 -0.01 26.65 16.99
C ALA A 352 1.34 26.59 17.73
N TYR A 353 1.58 25.54 18.51
CA TYR A 353 2.84 25.42 19.25
C TYR A 353 3.64 24.16 18.90
N LYS A 354 3.01 23.16 18.29
CA LYS A 354 3.70 21.92 17.92
C LYS A 354 3.03 21.24 16.73
N THR A 355 3.85 20.66 15.87
CA THR A 355 3.40 19.86 14.70
C THR A 355 4.08 18.50 14.71
N VAL A 356 3.33 17.45 14.46
CA VAL A 356 3.80 16.08 14.23
C VAL A 356 3.42 15.68 12.82
N ALA A 357 4.40 15.43 11.97
CA ALA A 357 4.19 14.86 10.64
C ALA A 357 3.80 13.38 10.79
N LEU A 358 2.75 12.97 10.07
CA LEU A 358 2.23 11.62 10.12
C LEU A 358 2.84 10.76 9.01
N GLN A 359 2.98 9.48 9.30
CA GLN A 359 3.45 8.47 8.36
C GLN A 359 2.77 7.14 8.68
N GLY A 360 2.76 6.23 7.71
CA GLY A 360 2.18 4.90 7.86
C GLY A 360 0.84 4.77 7.16
N VAL A 361 0.36 3.53 7.09
CA VAL A 361 -0.90 3.15 6.47
C VAL A 361 -1.81 2.58 7.54
N ILE A 362 -3.05 3.00 7.61
CA ILE A 362 -4.04 2.49 8.56
C ILE A 362 -4.20 0.97 8.31
N PRO A 363 -3.92 0.12 9.32
CA PRO A 363 -4.05 -1.33 9.18
C PRO A 363 -5.53 -1.76 9.17
N ASN A 364 -5.83 -2.93 8.61
CA ASN A 364 -7.13 -3.54 8.80
C ASN A 364 -7.15 -4.33 10.12
N GLN A 365 -7.69 -3.74 11.16
CA GLN A 365 -7.84 -4.39 12.47
C GLN A 365 -9.24 -5.01 12.65
N SER A 366 -10.26 -4.45 11.99
CA SER A 366 -11.64 -4.96 12.05
C SER A 366 -12.51 -4.33 10.95
N ASN A 367 -13.19 -5.17 10.16
CA ASN A 367 -14.22 -4.75 9.19
C ASN A 367 -13.78 -3.65 8.19
N GLY A 368 -12.52 -3.68 7.77
CA GLY A 368 -11.99 -2.67 6.85
C GLY A 368 -11.55 -1.36 7.51
N PHE A 369 -11.44 -1.31 8.83
CA PHE A 369 -10.97 -0.16 9.61
C PHE A 369 -9.85 -0.55 10.56
N GLY A 370 -9.08 0.44 10.98
CA GLY A 370 -8.02 0.26 11.95
C GLY A 370 -7.54 1.58 12.53
N THR A 371 -6.49 1.50 13.33
CA THR A 371 -5.91 2.64 14.07
C THR A 371 -4.41 2.73 13.89
N LEU A 372 -3.89 3.97 13.99
CA LEU A 372 -2.45 4.25 14.10
C LEU A 372 -2.24 5.27 15.22
N ASN A 373 -1.33 4.93 16.13
CA ASN A 373 -0.97 5.80 17.25
C ASN A 373 0.31 6.61 16.96
N PHE A 374 0.29 7.89 17.32
CA PHE A 374 1.39 8.82 17.12
C PHE A 374 1.79 9.44 18.45
N ALA A 375 3.05 9.24 18.85
CA ALA A 375 3.60 9.91 20.02
C ALA A 375 3.57 11.42 19.81
N PHE A 376 3.02 12.16 20.79
CA PHE A 376 2.86 13.60 20.73
C PHE A 376 3.27 14.27 22.05
N SER A 377 4.47 13.97 22.53
CA SER A 377 4.98 14.49 23.79
C SER A 377 4.92 16.02 23.87
N GLY A 378 4.54 16.59 25.01
CA GLY A 378 4.40 18.02 25.25
C GLY A 378 3.09 18.59 24.71
N LEU A 379 2.03 17.80 24.69
CA LEU A 379 0.68 18.31 24.63
C LEU A 379 0.41 19.15 25.89
N GLN A 380 -0.17 20.33 25.70
CA GLN A 380 -0.51 21.18 26.85
C GLN A 380 -1.79 20.67 27.50
N ASN A 381 -1.86 20.80 28.83
CA ASN A 381 -2.94 20.38 29.68
C ASN A 381 -3.72 21.56 30.30
N GLY A 382 -3.70 22.69 29.65
CA GLY A 382 -4.47 23.87 30.02
C GLY A 382 -5.87 23.88 29.46
N SER A 383 -6.71 24.75 30.03
CA SER A 383 -8.08 24.92 29.57
C SER A 383 -8.14 25.32 28.09
N ALA A 384 -8.96 24.57 27.32
CA ALA A 384 -9.27 24.72 25.92
C ALA A 384 -8.13 24.43 24.92
N ASP A 385 -7.06 23.74 25.35
CA ASP A 385 -6.02 23.30 24.41
C ASP A 385 -6.60 22.27 23.40
N GLY A 386 -6.01 22.18 22.21
CA GLY A 386 -6.58 21.34 21.17
C GLY A 386 -5.62 20.85 20.11
N VAL A 387 -6.07 19.89 19.30
CA VAL A 387 -5.31 19.27 18.22
C VAL A 387 -6.12 19.28 16.93
N ALA A 388 -5.52 19.80 15.86
CA ALA A 388 -6.06 19.75 14.52
C ALA A 388 -5.41 18.62 13.71
N LEU A 389 -6.24 17.84 13.02
CA LEU A 389 -5.83 16.88 12.00
C LEU A 389 -5.87 17.58 10.64
N ILE A 390 -4.72 17.62 9.98
CA ILE A 390 -4.51 18.31 8.71
C ILE A 390 -4.14 17.28 7.65
N ASP A 391 -4.79 17.30 6.50
CA ASP A 391 -4.50 16.38 5.41
C ASP A 391 -3.29 16.80 4.57
N SER A 392 -2.90 15.96 3.61
CA SER A 392 -1.78 16.20 2.70
C SER A 392 -1.96 17.42 1.77
N ASN A 393 -3.19 17.95 1.64
CA ASN A 393 -3.51 19.18 0.91
C ASN A 393 -3.55 20.42 1.82
N ASN A 394 -3.07 20.29 3.06
CA ASN A 394 -3.11 21.33 4.08
C ASN A 394 -4.53 21.78 4.46
N GLN A 395 -5.53 20.89 4.34
CA GLN A 395 -6.91 21.14 4.75
C GLN A 395 -7.17 20.60 6.14
N VAL A 396 -7.87 21.39 6.97
CA VAL A 396 -8.34 20.95 8.29
C VAL A 396 -9.43 19.88 8.11
N ARG A 397 -9.14 18.66 8.56
CA ARG A 397 -10.09 17.55 8.52
C ARG A 397 -10.89 17.44 9.81
N GLN A 398 -10.23 17.74 10.93
CA GLN A 398 -10.85 17.75 12.26
C GLN A 398 -10.06 18.72 13.14
N PHE A 399 -10.73 19.43 14.02
CA PHE A 399 -10.11 20.25 15.04
C PHE A 399 -10.85 20.03 16.36
N LEU A 400 -10.23 19.28 17.26
CA LEU A 400 -10.76 18.93 18.57
C LEU A 400 -10.03 19.68 19.67
N SER A 401 -10.74 19.96 20.74
CA SER A 401 -10.18 20.51 21.97
C SER A 401 -10.73 19.78 23.18
N TYR A 402 -10.06 19.90 24.28
CA TYR A 402 -10.47 19.41 25.58
C TYR A 402 -10.54 20.58 26.55
N GLU A 403 -11.43 20.50 27.56
CA GLU A 403 -11.63 21.52 28.60
C GLU A 403 -12.14 22.86 28.06
N GLY A 404 -12.84 22.87 26.93
CA GLY A 404 -13.44 24.03 26.29
C GLY A 404 -13.09 24.17 24.81
N GLN A 405 -13.58 25.25 24.19
CA GLN A 405 -13.34 25.55 22.78
C GLN A 405 -12.29 26.64 22.61
N LEU A 406 -11.51 26.56 21.53
CA LEU A 406 -10.59 27.61 21.11
C LEU A 406 -10.78 27.94 19.62
N THR A 407 -10.37 29.15 19.22
CA THR A 407 -10.24 29.50 17.80
C THR A 407 -8.77 29.70 17.49
N ALA A 408 -8.26 28.97 16.49
CA ALA A 408 -6.88 29.09 16.07
C ALA A 408 -6.59 30.47 15.47
N THR A 409 -5.44 31.05 15.84
CA THR A 409 -5.02 32.39 15.39
C THR A 409 -3.90 32.35 14.35
N ASP A 410 -3.30 31.20 14.11
CA ASP A 410 -2.27 30.97 13.10
C ASP A 410 -2.24 29.50 12.63
N GLY A 411 -1.21 29.12 11.89
CA GLY A 411 -1.05 27.75 11.39
C GLY A 411 -2.13 27.29 10.40
N PRO A 412 -2.19 26.00 10.08
CA PRO A 412 -3.16 25.47 9.11
C PRO A 412 -4.63 25.65 9.51
N ALA A 413 -4.95 25.67 10.81
CA ALA A 413 -6.32 25.85 11.29
C ALA A 413 -6.69 27.34 11.60
N ASN A 414 -5.90 28.29 11.14
CA ASN A 414 -6.14 29.73 11.39
C ASN A 414 -7.61 30.12 11.07
N GLY A 415 -8.29 30.73 12.05
CA GLY A 415 -9.68 31.16 11.96
C GLY A 415 -10.73 30.04 12.18
N VAL A 416 -10.30 28.81 12.35
CA VAL A 416 -11.20 27.67 12.65
C VAL A 416 -11.39 27.54 14.15
N THR A 417 -12.64 27.32 14.58
CA THR A 417 -12.97 27.04 15.99
C THR A 417 -13.03 25.52 16.19
N SER A 418 -12.42 25.03 17.27
CA SER A 418 -12.41 23.63 17.65
C SER A 418 -13.77 23.15 18.16
N THR A 419 -13.94 21.82 18.13
CA THR A 419 -15.03 21.14 18.83
C THR A 419 -14.50 20.58 20.14
N ASP A 420 -15.07 21.00 21.28
CA ASP A 420 -14.78 20.42 22.58
C ASP A 420 -15.29 18.96 22.62
N ILE A 421 -14.41 18.02 23.01
CA ILE A 421 -14.77 16.59 23.11
C ILE A 421 -15.63 16.27 24.34
N GLY A 422 -15.77 17.23 25.28
CA GLY A 422 -16.67 17.13 26.45
C GLY A 422 -16.19 16.19 27.55
N VAL A 423 -14.98 15.64 27.45
CA VAL A 423 -14.30 14.85 28.48
C VAL A 423 -12.86 15.34 28.60
N SER A 424 -12.26 15.13 29.77
CA SER A 424 -10.92 15.63 30.05
C SER A 424 -10.09 14.64 30.88
N GLU A 425 -8.81 14.71 30.75
CA GLU A 425 -7.84 14.16 31.70
C GLU A 425 -7.53 15.21 32.77
N THR A 426 -6.92 14.81 33.85
CA THR A 426 -6.52 15.67 34.94
C THR A 426 -5.24 15.15 35.55
N SER A 427 -4.56 15.97 36.38
CA SER A 427 -3.42 15.55 37.18
C SER A 427 -3.69 14.39 38.15
N ASN A 428 -4.91 13.85 38.19
CA ASN A 428 -5.27 12.62 38.90
C ASN A 428 -5.52 11.43 37.95
N THR A 429 -5.50 11.64 36.64
CA THR A 429 -5.63 10.55 35.66
C THR A 429 -4.48 9.56 35.85
N GLN A 430 -4.79 8.27 35.90
CA GLN A 430 -3.76 7.26 36.09
C GLN A 430 -2.84 7.20 34.86
N ALA A 431 -1.52 7.12 35.06
CA ALA A 431 -0.58 6.89 33.99
C ALA A 431 -0.93 5.61 33.20
N GLY A 432 -0.93 5.70 31.87
CA GLY A 432 -1.36 4.61 30.99
C GLY A 432 -2.87 4.59 30.70
N PHE A 433 -3.59 5.65 31.07
CA PHE A 433 -4.99 5.87 30.66
C PHE A 433 -5.01 6.90 29.51
N SER A 434 -6.15 6.98 28.83
CA SER A 434 -6.41 7.88 27.71
C SER A 434 -7.92 8.12 27.55
N LEU A 435 -8.28 9.23 26.90
CA LEU A 435 -9.63 9.49 26.43
C LEU A 435 -9.86 8.73 25.13
N GLN A 436 -10.96 7.98 25.04
CA GLN A 436 -11.22 7.04 23.94
C GLN A 436 -12.62 7.23 23.36
N LEU A 437 -12.75 7.06 22.04
CA LEU A 437 -14.05 6.91 21.39
C LEU A 437 -14.60 5.50 21.60
N SER A 438 -15.92 5.37 21.87
CA SER A 438 -16.64 4.12 21.94
C SER A 438 -17.94 4.17 21.14
N GLY A 439 -18.46 3.00 20.77
CA GLY A 439 -19.69 2.87 19.98
C GLY A 439 -19.52 1.90 18.81
N THR A 440 -20.50 1.90 17.91
CA THR A 440 -20.48 1.04 16.71
C THR A 440 -20.73 1.89 15.48
N GLY A 441 -19.85 1.83 14.49
CA GLY A 441 -20.01 2.59 13.25
C GLY A 441 -18.76 2.57 12.37
N ASN A 442 -18.70 3.50 11.41
CA ASN A 442 -17.62 3.59 10.43
C ASN A 442 -17.19 5.03 10.12
N LYS A 443 -17.67 6.01 10.88
CA LYS A 443 -17.31 7.43 10.78
C LYS A 443 -17.31 8.07 12.16
N TYR A 444 -16.62 9.18 12.34
CA TYR A 444 -16.46 9.86 13.62
C TYR A 444 -17.79 10.09 14.37
N SER A 445 -18.85 10.52 13.66
CA SER A 445 -20.14 10.81 14.25
C SER A 445 -20.90 9.62 14.85
N ASP A 446 -20.43 8.40 14.60
CA ASP A 446 -21.03 7.17 15.12
C ASP A 446 -20.49 6.80 16.51
N PHE A 447 -19.48 7.52 16.97
CA PHE A 447 -18.79 7.26 18.23
C PHE A 447 -18.93 8.43 19.21
N ASN A 448 -18.76 8.12 20.48
CA ASN A 448 -18.80 9.10 21.55
C ASN A 448 -17.55 9.01 22.42
N TRP A 449 -16.99 10.16 22.79
CA TRP A 449 -15.88 10.26 23.71
C TRP A 449 -16.25 9.74 25.09
N GLN A 450 -15.34 9.04 25.73
CA GLN A 450 -15.49 8.46 27.06
C GLN A 450 -14.43 9.01 27.99
N SER A 451 -14.75 9.01 29.29
CA SER A 451 -13.77 9.32 30.34
C SER A 451 -12.55 8.41 30.24
N ALA A 452 -11.42 8.91 30.75
CA ALA A 452 -10.15 8.18 30.66
C ALA A 452 -10.23 6.74 31.17
N ALA A 453 -9.72 5.81 30.38
CA ALA A 453 -9.64 4.39 30.65
C ALA A 453 -8.27 3.86 30.23
N THR A 454 -7.95 2.61 30.56
CA THR A 454 -6.68 1.99 30.13
C THR A 454 -6.48 2.19 28.63
N SER A 455 -5.35 2.78 28.24
CA SER A 455 -5.01 3.09 26.84
C SER A 455 -4.98 1.83 25.98
N THR A 456 -5.45 2.00 24.74
CA THR A 456 -5.48 0.98 23.70
C THR A 456 -4.57 1.32 22.51
N ALA A 457 -3.66 2.24 22.71
CA ALA A 457 -2.77 2.81 21.70
C ALA A 457 -2.25 1.77 20.67
N GLY A 458 -2.51 2.04 19.38
CA GLY A 458 -2.19 1.13 18.28
C GLY A 458 -3.20 0.00 18.05
N ASN A 459 -4.28 -0.04 18.83
CA ASN A 459 -5.36 -1.03 18.69
C ASN A 459 -6.72 -0.35 18.81
N LYS A 460 -7.74 -1.01 18.29
CA LYS A 460 -9.13 -0.57 18.42
C LYS A 460 -9.51 -0.33 19.90
N ASN A 461 -10.18 0.79 20.20
CA ASN A 461 -10.57 1.18 21.55
C ASN A 461 -11.48 0.14 22.23
N ASN A 462 -11.46 0.16 23.56
CA ASN A 462 -12.43 -0.59 24.36
C ASN A 462 -13.85 -0.14 24.04
N ASN A 463 -14.78 -1.12 23.90
CA ASN A 463 -16.17 -0.87 23.54
C ASN A 463 -16.38 -0.11 22.20
N GLN A 464 -15.38 -0.11 21.32
CA GLN A 464 -15.50 0.37 19.95
C GLN A 464 -15.69 -0.82 19.01
N THR A 465 -16.60 -0.73 18.07
CA THR A 465 -16.82 -1.72 17.02
C THR A 465 -16.90 -1.01 15.68
N PHE A 466 -15.94 -1.30 14.79
CA PHE A 466 -16.04 -0.83 13.42
C PHE A 466 -17.06 -1.67 12.65
N SER A 467 -17.98 -1.02 11.93
CA SER A 467 -18.94 -1.68 11.05
C SER A 467 -18.54 -1.46 9.59
N SER A 468 -18.76 -2.46 8.74
CA SER A 468 -18.40 -2.39 7.32
C SER A 468 -19.24 -1.42 6.49
N GLY A 469 -20.19 -0.71 7.09
CA GLY A 469 -21.10 0.19 6.36
C GLY A 469 -22.10 -0.51 5.43
N VAL A 470 -22.04 -1.84 5.34
CA VAL A 470 -23.04 -2.63 4.65
C VAL A 470 -24.22 -2.80 5.62
N GLU A 471 -25.35 -2.17 5.35
CA GLU A 471 -26.59 -2.56 6.02
C GLU A 471 -26.77 -4.08 5.74
N GLN A 472 -26.64 -4.88 6.79
CA GLN A 472 -27.11 -6.26 6.70
C GLN A 472 -28.62 -6.18 6.48
N ASN A 473 -29.04 -6.40 5.25
CA ASN A 473 -30.41 -6.84 5.01
C ASN A 473 -30.53 -8.18 5.73
N VAL A 474 -31.04 -8.13 6.96
CA VAL A 474 -31.44 -9.31 7.72
C VAL A 474 -32.59 -9.93 6.92
N PHE A 475 -32.29 -10.90 6.10
CA PHE A 475 -33.33 -11.82 5.65
C PHE A 475 -33.73 -12.63 6.89
N GLU A 476 -34.76 -12.17 7.58
CA GLU A 476 -35.39 -12.99 8.62
C GLU A 476 -35.78 -14.34 7.99
N ASN A 477 -35.38 -15.40 8.66
CA ASN A 477 -35.64 -16.80 8.38
C ASN A 477 -36.90 -17.07 7.57
N SER A 478 -36.80 -17.14 6.26
CA SER A 478 -37.79 -17.83 5.43
C SER A 478 -37.47 -19.31 5.51
N THR A 479 -38.26 -20.07 6.27
CA THR A 479 -38.23 -21.53 6.24
C THR A 479 -38.52 -22.00 4.82
N VAL A 480 -37.50 -22.47 4.13
CA VAL A 480 -37.67 -23.16 2.84
C VAL A 480 -38.33 -24.50 3.13
N THR A 481 -39.64 -24.61 2.85
CA THR A 481 -40.33 -25.89 2.80
C THR A 481 -39.89 -26.60 1.52
N ALA A 482 -39.41 -27.82 1.63
CA ALA A 482 -38.96 -28.62 0.51
C ALA A 482 -40.07 -28.71 -0.56
N ILE A 483 -39.78 -28.34 -1.80
CA ILE A 483 -40.67 -28.50 -2.97
C ILE A 483 -40.56 -29.96 -3.42
N PRO A 484 -41.69 -30.70 -3.61
CA PRO A 484 -41.62 -32.03 -4.12
C PRO A 484 -41.12 -32.05 -5.57
N ASP A 485 -40.34 -33.07 -5.92
CA ASP A 485 -39.83 -33.35 -7.27
C ASP A 485 -40.97 -33.54 -8.28
N ASN A 486 -41.55 -32.50 -8.85
CA ASN A 486 -42.39 -32.51 -10.05
C ASN A 486 -43.10 -31.16 -10.30
N ALA A 487 -42.55 -30.03 -9.94
CA ALA A 487 -43.09 -28.72 -10.25
C ALA A 487 -42.32 -28.07 -11.41
N ASN A 488 -43.03 -27.67 -12.48
CA ASN A 488 -42.48 -26.87 -13.57
C ASN A 488 -41.94 -25.54 -13.05
N VAL A 489 -40.72 -25.21 -13.43
CA VAL A 489 -40.05 -23.96 -13.08
C VAL A 489 -40.80 -22.77 -13.70
N VAL A 490 -41.33 -21.88 -12.89
CA VAL A 490 -41.91 -20.60 -13.30
C VAL A 490 -40.79 -19.54 -13.26
N SER A 491 -40.50 -18.97 -14.41
CA SER A 491 -39.38 -18.05 -14.66
C SER A 491 -39.71 -16.57 -14.41
N ASN A 492 -40.44 -16.19 -13.39
CA ASN A 492 -40.59 -14.79 -13.02
C ASN A 492 -40.99 -14.67 -11.55
N ILE A 493 -40.14 -14.05 -10.75
CA ILE A 493 -40.46 -13.58 -9.39
C ILE A 493 -40.64 -12.06 -9.47
N ASP A 494 -41.90 -11.60 -9.36
CA ASP A 494 -42.21 -10.18 -9.19
C ASP A 494 -42.14 -9.84 -7.69
N VAL A 495 -41.20 -9.02 -7.29
CA VAL A 495 -41.11 -8.50 -5.91
C VAL A 495 -41.82 -7.17 -5.87
N GLN A 496 -43.05 -7.15 -5.34
CA GLN A 496 -43.74 -5.89 -5.00
C GLN A 496 -43.24 -5.37 -3.64
N ARG A 497 -42.72 -4.14 -3.63
CA ARG A 497 -42.47 -3.41 -2.41
C ARG A 497 -43.79 -2.88 -1.86
N SER A 498 -44.14 -3.28 -0.65
CA SER A 498 -45.15 -2.55 0.17
C SER A 498 -44.41 -1.50 1.01
N GLY A 499 -44.96 -0.29 1.03
CA GLY A 499 -44.43 0.95 1.52
C GLY A 499 -44.12 1.07 3.04
#